data_54a71f1f5b2f11ad66513f31834f6b41
#
_entry.id   54a71f1f5b2f11ad66513f31834f6b41
#
_cell.length_a   1.000
_cell.length_b   1.000
_cell.length_c   1.000
_cell.angle_alpha   90.00
_cell.angle_beta   90.00
_cell.angle_gamma   90.00
#
_symmetry.space_group_name_H-M   'P 1'
#
loop_
_entity.id
_entity.type
_entity.pdbx_description
1 polymer ?
#
loop_
_entity_poly.entity_id
_entity_poly.type
_entity_poly.pdbx_seq_one_letter_code
_entity_poly.pdbx_strand_id
1 'polypeptide(L)'
;LAGTLVFAFSESLFGLTIGRLLIGIGVSACLMAAFTAYRRWFALEQQGQLASGMLVFGTVGALMTTVPVQLSLPYIGWRGIFIVMALLVLIGFIAIRFGLPKFDDHPHVNNAPLSDDHQSIGLKDIFLNPFFLRMLPIGIINHGGFLALQTLWIGPWMMDVLGYSSIESAQILFLFNGVMLLGYAFNTWFIPRANRQGYQTLNYIKYLLGFGLVAQLIAITWQIQLSWILWIVLAITATGHILGQSTVITAFPSRNAGLASTSYNLLIFVGAFIFQWSIGWGIDLMSAQGFGKPDAFRQVFLVFLALQAMSFIWFLYYPKPLKHHLAAQ
;
A
#
# COMPACT_ATOMS: atom_id res chain seq x y z
N LEU A 1 6.66 -9.01 -17.75
CA LEU A 1 7.26 -10.25 -18.18
C LEU A 1 8.77 -10.07 -18.44
N ALA A 2 9.20 -9.19 -19.40
CA ALA A 2 10.61 -9.00 -19.72
C ALA A 2 11.46 -8.67 -18.47
N GLY A 3 11.03 -7.74 -17.64
CA GLY A 3 11.73 -7.38 -16.40
C GLY A 3 11.88 -8.54 -15.42
N THR A 4 10.87 -9.39 -15.29
CA THR A 4 10.92 -10.57 -14.41
C THR A 4 11.95 -11.59 -14.90
N LEU A 5 12.03 -11.80 -16.22
CA LEU A 5 13.04 -12.68 -16.83
C LEU A 5 14.44 -12.09 -16.69
N VAL A 6 14.64 -10.81 -17.00
CA VAL A 6 15.91 -10.12 -16.79
C VAL A 6 16.38 -10.28 -15.34
N PHE A 7 15.47 -10.08 -14.38
CA PHE A 7 15.80 -10.24 -12.95
C PHE A 7 16.19 -11.69 -12.61
N ALA A 8 15.42 -12.68 -13.10
CA ALA A 8 15.68 -14.11 -12.82
C ALA A 8 17.03 -14.61 -13.35
N PHE A 9 17.46 -14.13 -14.52
CA PHE A 9 18.69 -14.58 -15.18
C PHE A 9 19.90 -13.68 -14.93
N SER A 10 19.72 -12.56 -14.22
CA SER A 10 20.86 -11.67 -13.92
C SER A 10 21.74 -12.20 -12.81
N GLU A 11 23.07 -12.06 -13.01
CA GLU A 11 24.10 -12.38 -12.03
C GLU A 11 24.77 -11.13 -11.43
N SER A 12 24.59 -9.98 -12.06
CA SER A 12 25.15 -8.70 -11.62
C SER A 12 24.11 -7.83 -10.92
N LEU A 13 24.57 -7.00 -9.97
CA LEU A 13 23.72 -6.02 -9.29
C LEU A 13 23.05 -5.06 -10.31
N PHE A 14 23.79 -4.67 -11.35
CA PHE A 14 23.25 -3.81 -12.42
C PHE A 14 22.10 -4.49 -13.16
N GLY A 15 22.24 -5.75 -13.54
CA GLY A 15 21.19 -6.50 -14.21
C GLY A 15 19.94 -6.71 -13.31
N LEU A 16 20.15 -7.00 -12.03
CA LEU A 16 19.06 -7.07 -11.04
C LEU A 16 18.33 -5.73 -10.93
N THR A 17 19.06 -4.62 -10.90
CA THR A 17 18.46 -3.27 -10.84
C THR A 17 17.64 -2.96 -12.09
N ILE A 18 18.15 -3.27 -13.28
CA ILE A 18 17.40 -3.11 -14.54
C ILE A 18 16.15 -3.98 -14.54
N GLY A 19 16.26 -5.24 -14.12
CA GLY A 19 15.11 -6.14 -13.99
C GLY A 19 14.02 -5.55 -13.10
N ARG A 20 14.39 -5.00 -11.94
CA ARG A 20 13.46 -4.33 -11.02
C ARG A 20 12.84 -3.07 -11.62
N LEU A 21 13.62 -2.25 -12.32
CA LEU A 21 13.12 -1.06 -13.01
C LEU A 21 12.06 -1.43 -14.06
N LEU A 22 12.34 -2.44 -14.89
CA LEU A 22 11.40 -2.92 -15.91
C LEU A 22 10.13 -3.50 -15.30
N ILE A 23 10.24 -4.23 -14.18
CA ILE A 23 9.07 -4.72 -13.42
C ILE A 23 8.25 -3.52 -12.93
N GLY A 24 8.90 -2.51 -12.32
CA GLY A 24 8.22 -1.30 -11.83
C GLY A 24 7.47 -0.55 -12.93
N ILE A 25 8.09 -0.36 -14.09
CA ILE A 25 7.43 0.26 -15.26
C ILE A 25 6.21 -0.57 -15.68
N GLY A 26 6.35 -1.90 -15.75
CA GLY A 26 5.24 -2.78 -16.13
C GLY A 26 4.07 -2.77 -15.17
N VAL A 27 4.35 -2.69 -13.86
CA VAL A 27 3.32 -2.68 -12.80
C VAL A 27 2.65 -1.31 -12.65
N SER A 28 3.32 -0.22 -13.02
CA SER A 28 2.80 1.14 -12.82
C SER A 28 1.44 1.40 -13.46
N ALA A 29 1.15 0.76 -14.61
CA ALA A 29 -0.11 0.91 -15.32
C ALA A 29 -1.21 -0.08 -14.84
N CYS A 30 -0.88 -1.15 -14.11
CA CYS A 30 -1.81 -2.25 -13.85
C CYS A 30 -3.08 -1.81 -13.13
N LEU A 31 -2.96 -0.96 -12.10
CA LEU A 31 -4.10 -0.47 -11.33
C LEU A 31 -5.01 0.44 -12.18
N MET A 32 -4.41 1.40 -12.88
CA MET A 32 -5.16 2.38 -13.67
C MET A 32 -5.78 1.75 -14.92
N ALA A 33 -5.09 0.80 -15.55
CA ALA A 33 -5.63 0.05 -16.67
C ALA A 33 -6.87 -0.76 -16.27
N ALA A 34 -6.85 -1.42 -15.10
CA ALA A 34 -8.01 -2.14 -14.59
C ALA A 34 -9.20 -1.22 -14.34
N PHE A 35 -9.02 -0.09 -13.64
CA PHE A 35 -10.11 0.87 -13.42
C PHE A 35 -10.63 1.48 -14.72
N THR A 36 -9.77 1.73 -15.70
CA THR A 36 -10.20 2.21 -17.01
C THR A 36 -11.05 1.16 -17.73
N ALA A 37 -10.64 -0.12 -17.69
CA ALA A 37 -11.40 -1.23 -18.23
C ALA A 37 -12.77 -1.40 -17.54
N TYR A 38 -12.82 -1.29 -16.21
CA TYR A 38 -14.07 -1.37 -15.46
C TYR A 38 -15.07 -0.29 -15.89
N ARG A 39 -14.59 0.97 -16.00
CA ARG A 39 -15.43 2.09 -16.47
C ARG A 39 -15.96 1.89 -17.89
N ARG A 40 -15.21 1.21 -18.73
CA ARG A 40 -15.57 1.05 -20.15
C ARG A 40 -16.53 -0.11 -20.40
N TRP A 41 -16.34 -1.21 -19.70
CA TRP A 41 -17.04 -2.46 -20.02
C TRP A 41 -18.13 -2.85 -19.02
N PHE A 42 -18.18 -2.21 -17.85
CA PHE A 42 -19.08 -2.60 -16.77
C PHE A 42 -19.94 -1.42 -16.30
N ALA A 43 -21.19 -1.72 -15.92
CA ALA A 43 -22.11 -0.74 -15.34
C ALA A 43 -21.57 -0.18 -14.03
N LEU A 44 -21.97 1.05 -13.69
CA LEU A 44 -21.47 1.78 -12.52
C LEU A 44 -21.64 0.98 -11.21
N GLU A 45 -22.76 0.26 -11.09
CA GLU A 45 -23.09 -0.58 -9.94
C GLU A 45 -22.11 -1.75 -9.75
N GLN A 46 -21.52 -2.25 -10.83
CA GLN A 46 -20.60 -3.39 -10.83
C GLN A 46 -19.15 -2.98 -10.55
N GLN A 47 -18.78 -1.73 -10.84
CA GLN A 47 -17.39 -1.25 -10.74
C GLN A 47 -16.85 -1.35 -9.31
N GLY A 48 -17.69 -1.11 -8.30
CA GLY A 48 -17.32 -1.25 -6.90
C GLY A 48 -16.99 -2.69 -6.51
N GLN A 49 -17.76 -3.66 -7.02
CA GLN A 49 -17.51 -5.09 -6.78
C GLN A 49 -16.21 -5.56 -7.45
N LEU A 50 -15.96 -5.12 -8.67
CA LEU A 50 -14.73 -5.44 -9.41
C LEU A 50 -13.49 -4.85 -8.73
N ALA A 51 -13.58 -3.60 -8.27
CA ALA A 51 -12.50 -2.97 -7.51
C ALA A 51 -12.21 -3.72 -6.19
N SER A 52 -13.25 -4.13 -5.47
CA SER A 52 -13.11 -4.94 -4.25
C SER A 52 -12.50 -6.31 -4.55
N GLY A 53 -12.95 -6.98 -5.61
CA GLY A 53 -12.38 -8.24 -6.09
C GLY A 53 -10.89 -8.12 -6.38
N MET A 54 -10.47 -7.05 -7.06
CA MET A 54 -9.06 -6.79 -7.35
C MET A 54 -8.21 -6.64 -6.08
N LEU A 55 -8.72 -5.99 -5.03
CA LEU A 55 -8.04 -5.89 -3.74
C LEU A 55 -7.89 -7.26 -3.06
N VAL A 56 -8.94 -8.09 -3.11
CA VAL A 56 -8.90 -9.46 -2.59
C VAL A 56 -7.81 -10.27 -3.30
N PHE A 57 -7.78 -10.28 -4.64
CA PHE A 57 -6.75 -10.98 -5.40
C PHE A 57 -5.35 -10.44 -5.13
N GLY A 58 -5.19 -9.13 -4.96
CA GLY A 58 -3.93 -8.51 -4.57
C GLY A 58 -3.44 -9.00 -3.20
N THR A 59 -4.35 -9.12 -2.23
CA THR A 59 -4.01 -9.63 -0.90
C THR A 59 -3.71 -11.12 -0.90
N VAL A 60 -4.44 -11.93 -1.70
CA VAL A 60 -4.09 -13.35 -1.93
C VAL A 60 -2.67 -13.47 -2.51
N GLY A 61 -2.31 -12.60 -3.46
CA GLY A 61 -0.93 -12.51 -3.95
C GLY A 61 0.09 -12.25 -2.84
N ALA A 62 -0.20 -11.31 -1.94
CA ALA A 62 0.67 -11.04 -0.79
C ALA A 62 0.79 -12.25 0.16
N LEU A 63 -0.30 -13.00 0.39
CA LEU A 63 -0.25 -14.25 1.16
C LEU A 63 0.63 -15.31 0.49
N MET A 64 0.55 -15.45 -0.84
CA MET A 64 1.37 -16.39 -1.61
C MET A 64 2.87 -16.09 -1.53
N THR A 65 3.27 -14.84 -1.32
CA THR A 65 4.69 -14.45 -1.18
C THR A 65 5.29 -14.76 0.19
N THR A 66 4.55 -15.25 1.14
CA THR A 66 5.00 -15.61 2.49
C THR A 66 5.32 -17.10 2.61
N VAL A 67 4.51 -17.89 3.31
CA VAL A 67 4.75 -19.32 3.54
C VAL A 67 4.94 -20.13 2.25
N PRO A 68 4.10 -19.99 1.19
CA PRO A 68 4.30 -20.76 -0.03
C PRO A 68 5.65 -20.52 -0.69
N VAL A 69 6.09 -19.25 -0.76
CA VAL A 69 7.42 -18.92 -1.31
C VAL A 69 8.52 -19.47 -0.41
N GLN A 70 8.42 -19.30 0.90
CA GLN A 70 9.43 -19.80 1.85
C GLN A 70 9.60 -21.33 1.76
N LEU A 71 8.52 -22.08 1.61
CA LEU A 71 8.58 -23.53 1.43
C LEU A 71 9.13 -23.96 0.08
N SER A 72 8.96 -23.13 -0.95
CA SER A 72 9.45 -23.41 -2.31
C SER A 72 10.94 -23.10 -2.49
N LEU A 73 11.48 -22.17 -1.69
CA LEU A 73 12.87 -21.69 -1.81
C LEU A 73 13.93 -22.80 -1.82
N PRO A 74 13.87 -23.85 -0.94
CA PRO A 74 14.86 -24.92 -0.93
C PRO A 74 14.87 -25.78 -2.20
N TYR A 75 13.74 -25.83 -2.93
CA TYR A 75 13.58 -26.71 -4.10
C TYR A 75 13.91 -26.01 -5.42
N ILE A 76 13.46 -24.77 -5.60
CA ILE A 76 13.57 -24.05 -6.88
C ILE A 76 14.43 -22.79 -6.76
N GLY A 77 14.87 -22.43 -5.57
CA GLY A 77 15.62 -21.20 -5.32
C GLY A 77 14.85 -19.92 -5.66
N TRP A 78 15.40 -18.77 -5.34
CA TRP A 78 14.76 -17.48 -5.62
C TRP A 78 14.59 -17.19 -7.13
N ARG A 79 15.54 -17.66 -7.97
CA ARG A 79 15.44 -17.53 -9.43
C ARG A 79 14.26 -18.32 -9.99
N GLY A 80 14.06 -19.56 -9.50
CA GLY A 80 12.93 -20.40 -9.88
C GLY A 80 11.58 -19.75 -9.53
N ILE A 81 11.48 -19.07 -8.38
CA ILE A 81 10.27 -18.32 -8.02
C ILE A 81 9.97 -17.22 -9.04
N PHE A 82 10.99 -16.45 -9.47
CA PHE A 82 10.78 -15.41 -10.50
C PHE A 82 10.42 -16.00 -11.86
N ILE A 83 10.92 -17.19 -12.22
CA ILE A 83 10.50 -17.90 -13.44
C ILE A 83 9.03 -18.33 -13.34
N VAL A 84 8.59 -18.88 -12.20
CA VAL A 84 7.17 -19.21 -11.97
C VAL A 84 6.31 -17.95 -12.08
N MET A 85 6.72 -16.85 -11.47
CA MET A 85 6.01 -15.57 -11.61
C MET A 85 5.96 -15.09 -13.06
N ALA A 86 7.03 -15.26 -13.84
CA ALA A 86 7.05 -14.91 -15.26
C ALA A 86 6.03 -15.75 -16.05
N LEU A 87 5.91 -17.04 -15.75
CA LEU A 87 4.89 -17.91 -16.35
C LEU A 87 3.48 -17.49 -16.00
N LEU A 88 3.21 -17.14 -14.74
CA LEU A 88 1.90 -16.63 -14.31
C LEU A 88 1.55 -15.31 -15.02
N VAL A 89 2.51 -14.39 -15.14
CA VAL A 89 2.32 -13.13 -15.89
C VAL A 89 2.07 -13.42 -17.38
N LEU A 90 2.76 -14.40 -17.96
CA LEU A 90 2.52 -14.81 -19.36
C LEU A 90 1.10 -15.37 -19.56
N ILE A 91 0.65 -16.23 -18.64
CA ILE A 91 -0.73 -16.77 -18.66
C ILE A 91 -1.74 -15.62 -18.56
N GLY A 92 -1.52 -14.68 -17.62
CA GLY A 92 -2.36 -13.49 -17.49
C GLY A 92 -2.36 -12.63 -18.77
N PHE A 93 -1.21 -12.44 -19.40
CA PHE A 93 -1.10 -11.72 -20.68
C PHE A 93 -1.91 -12.41 -21.80
N ILE A 94 -1.78 -13.73 -21.90
CA ILE A 94 -2.53 -14.53 -22.89
C ILE A 94 -4.04 -14.43 -22.61
N ALA A 95 -4.45 -14.56 -21.35
CA ALA A 95 -5.86 -14.45 -20.95
C ALA A 95 -6.44 -13.07 -21.30
N ILE A 96 -5.69 -11.99 -21.06
CA ILE A 96 -6.10 -10.62 -21.43
C ILE A 96 -6.16 -10.48 -22.96
N ARG A 97 -5.15 -10.97 -23.68
CA ARG A 97 -5.04 -10.79 -25.14
C ARG A 97 -6.16 -11.48 -25.91
N PHE A 98 -6.62 -12.62 -25.41
CA PHE A 98 -7.64 -13.46 -26.11
C PHE A 98 -9.00 -13.44 -25.39
N GLY A 99 -9.06 -13.09 -24.11
CA GLY A 99 -10.30 -13.11 -23.32
C GLY A 99 -11.04 -11.78 -23.28
N LEU A 100 -10.37 -10.65 -23.54
CA LEU A 100 -11.05 -9.35 -23.52
C LEU A 100 -11.60 -8.98 -24.91
N PRO A 101 -12.82 -8.40 -24.97
CA PRO A 101 -13.38 -7.86 -26.19
C PRO A 101 -12.47 -6.76 -26.77
N LYS A 102 -12.50 -6.59 -28.09
CA LYS A 102 -11.76 -5.50 -28.71
C LYS A 102 -12.26 -4.15 -28.20
N PHE A 103 -11.34 -3.20 -28.10
CA PHE A 103 -11.58 -1.89 -27.47
C PHE A 103 -12.75 -1.11 -28.08
N ASP A 104 -13.15 -1.44 -29.31
CA ASP A 104 -14.21 -0.76 -30.09
C ASP A 104 -15.58 -1.44 -30.00
N ASP A 105 -15.68 -2.66 -29.45
CA ASP A 105 -16.89 -3.48 -29.63
C ASP A 105 -18.08 -3.12 -28.71
N HIS A 106 -17.89 -2.38 -27.60
CA HIS A 106 -18.98 -1.96 -26.71
C HIS A 106 -18.71 -0.61 -26.04
N PRO A 107 -19.20 0.50 -26.57
CA PRO A 107 -19.18 1.78 -25.88
C PRO A 107 -20.34 1.85 -24.89
N HIS A 108 -20.26 1.22 -23.73
CA HIS A 108 -21.05 1.64 -22.56
C HIS A 108 -20.42 2.89 -21.93
N VAL A 109 -20.04 3.83 -22.76
CA VAL A 109 -19.72 5.16 -22.28
C VAL A 109 -21.06 5.87 -22.13
N ASN A 110 -21.51 6.07 -20.90
CA ASN A 110 -22.34 7.23 -20.64
C ASN A 110 -21.50 8.44 -21.04
N ASN A 111 -21.60 8.83 -22.31
CA ASN A 111 -21.28 10.16 -22.81
C ASN A 111 -22.31 11.12 -22.23
N ALA A 112 -22.42 11.20 -20.91
CA ALA A 112 -22.92 12.42 -20.31
C ALA A 112 -21.94 13.50 -20.76
N PRO A 113 -22.38 14.51 -21.52
CA PRO A 113 -21.53 15.63 -21.86
C PRO A 113 -20.92 16.12 -20.56
N LEU A 114 -19.60 16.06 -20.44
CA LEU A 114 -18.91 16.77 -19.39
C LEU A 114 -19.31 18.21 -19.63
N SER A 115 -20.20 18.74 -18.79
CA SER A 115 -20.56 20.15 -18.84
C SER A 115 -19.26 20.94 -18.81
N ASP A 116 -19.00 21.67 -19.87
CA ASP A 116 -17.72 22.37 -20.17
C ASP A 116 -17.44 23.52 -19.20
N ASP A 117 -18.25 23.71 -18.17
CA ASP A 117 -18.30 24.96 -17.40
C ASP A 117 -17.50 24.94 -16.07
N HIS A 118 -16.66 23.93 -15.82
CA HIS A 118 -15.75 23.99 -14.69
C HIS A 118 -14.30 23.76 -15.14
N GLN A 119 -13.43 24.76 -14.89
CA GLN A 119 -11.98 24.73 -15.15
C GLN A 119 -11.37 23.41 -14.66
N SER A 120 -10.64 22.74 -15.55
CA SER A 120 -9.86 21.55 -15.16
C SER A 120 -8.83 21.98 -14.12
N ILE A 121 -8.96 21.44 -12.90
CA ILE A 121 -8.00 21.67 -11.82
C ILE A 121 -6.66 21.02 -12.23
N GLY A 122 -5.59 21.82 -12.22
CA GLY A 122 -4.25 21.35 -12.53
C GLY A 122 -3.62 20.55 -11.38
N LEU A 123 -2.53 19.88 -11.67
CA LEU A 123 -1.76 19.14 -10.65
C LEU A 123 -1.37 20.05 -9.47
N LYS A 124 -0.97 21.29 -9.77
CA LYS A 124 -0.60 22.28 -8.75
C LYS A 124 -1.75 22.57 -7.77
N ASP A 125 -2.98 22.67 -8.27
CA ASP A 125 -4.16 22.97 -7.45
C ASP A 125 -4.50 21.82 -6.51
N ILE A 126 -4.25 20.57 -6.94
CA ILE A 126 -4.39 19.38 -6.07
C ILE A 126 -3.38 19.44 -4.93
N PHE A 127 -2.10 19.69 -5.23
CA PHE A 127 -1.05 19.74 -4.22
C PHE A 127 -1.18 20.95 -3.27
N LEU A 128 -1.81 22.05 -3.69
CA LEU A 128 -2.10 23.22 -2.86
C LEU A 128 -3.43 23.12 -2.12
N ASN A 129 -4.25 22.11 -2.39
CA ASN A 129 -5.52 21.94 -1.70
C ASN A 129 -5.28 21.68 -0.21
N PRO A 130 -5.92 22.43 0.72
CA PRO A 130 -5.70 22.30 2.16
C PRO A 130 -6.00 20.90 2.70
N PHE A 131 -7.01 20.21 2.15
CA PHE A 131 -7.31 18.84 2.56
C PHE A 131 -6.23 17.86 2.09
N PHE A 132 -5.74 18.02 0.86
CA PHE A 132 -4.64 17.21 0.33
C PHE A 132 -3.37 17.42 1.14
N LEU A 133 -3.00 18.67 1.46
CA LEU A 133 -1.85 19.00 2.31
C LEU A 133 -1.96 18.41 3.71
N ARG A 134 -3.16 18.35 4.27
CA ARG A 134 -3.42 17.68 5.54
C ARG A 134 -3.13 16.18 5.49
N MET A 135 -3.52 15.52 4.40
CA MET A 135 -3.38 14.08 4.21
C MET A 135 -2.00 13.66 3.69
N LEU A 136 -1.24 14.59 3.11
CA LEU A 136 0.03 14.32 2.44
C LEU A 136 1.06 13.63 3.35
N PRO A 137 1.39 14.11 4.57
CA PRO A 137 2.33 13.42 5.45
C PRO A 137 1.83 12.03 5.87
N ILE A 138 0.52 11.85 6.08
CA ILE A 138 -0.08 10.55 6.37
C ILE A 138 0.15 9.58 5.20
N GLY A 139 -0.02 10.05 3.96
CA GLY A 139 0.22 9.23 2.76
C GLY A 139 1.69 8.81 2.63
N ILE A 140 2.61 9.75 2.75
CA ILE A 140 4.05 9.49 2.57
C ILE A 140 4.62 8.69 3.74
N ILE A 141 4.42 9.16 4.98
CA ILE A 141 5.14 8.65 6.15
C ILE A 141 4.41 7.46 6.77
N ASN A 142 3.10 7.57 7.03
CA ASN A 142 2.39 6.47 7.67
C ASN A 142 2.05 5.35 6.66
N HIS A 143 1.40 5.66 5.54
CA HIS A 143 1.00 4.63 4.57
C HIS A 143 2.20 4.10 3.80
N GLY A 144 3.03 4.97 3.20
CA GLY A 144 4.24 4.57 2.48
C GLY A 144 5.25 3.88 3.40
N GLY A 145 5.46 4.41 4.60
CA GLY A 145 6.32 3.78 5.59
C GLY A 145 5.79 2.45 6.10
N PHE A 146 4.47 2.32 6.31
CA PHE A 146 3.86 1.02 6.61
C PHE A 146 4.10 0.01 5.48
N LEU A 147 3.98 0.43 4.23
CA LEU A 147 4.27 -0.43 3.08
C LEU A 147 5.74 -0.89 3.08
N ALA A 148 6.67 0.00 3.46
CA ALA A 148 8.08 -0.36 3.63
C ALA A 148 8.28 -1.42 4.73
N LEU A 149 7.65 -1.24 5.89
CA LEU A 149 7.69 -2.22 6.97
C LEU A 149 7.13 -3.56 6.54
N GLN A 150 5.91 -3.58 6.00
CA GLN A 150 5.19 -4.79 5.60
C GLN A 150 5.96 -5.61 4.57
N THR A 151 6.53 -4.94 3.57
CA THR A 151 7.12 -5.64 2.42
C THR A 151 8.58 -6.00 2.61
N LEU A 152 9.31 -5.33 3.51
CA LEU A 152 10.75 -5.54 3.62
C LEU A 152 11.24 -5.72 5.07
N TRP A 153 10.71 -5.00 6.06
CA TRP A 153 11.39 -4.88 7.35
C TRP A 153 10.79 -5.71 8.49
N ILE A 154 9.51 -6.08 8.45
CA ILE A 154 8.90 -6.93 9.50
C ILE A 154 9.52 -8.33 9.51
N GLY A 155 9.83 -8.91 8.34
CA GLY A 155 10.49 -10.21 8.25
C GLY A 155 11.86 -10.24 8.96
N PRO A 156 12.81 -9.37 8.57
CA PRO A 156 14.09 -9.21 9.28
C PRO A 156 13.93 -8.89 10.77
N TRP A 157 12.97 -8.05 11.17
CA TRP A 157 12.68 -7.80 12.57
C TRP A 157 12.35 -9.09 13.34
N MET A 158 11.50 -9.95 12.77
CA MET A 158 11.15 -11.23 13.40
C MET A 158 12.39 -12.13 13.58
N MET A 159 13.28 -12.15 12.59
CA MET A 159 14.47 -13.00 12.61
C MET A 159 15.60 -12.39 13.45
N ASP A 160 15.99 -11.16 13.16
CA ASP A 160 17.20 -10.54 13.73
C ASP A 160 16.98 -9.96 15.14
N VAL A 161 15.74 -9.60 15.50
CA VAL A 161 15.40 -9.00 16.79
C VAL A 161 14.70 -9.98 17.72
N LEU A 162 13.70 -10.72 17.21
CA LEU A 162 12.90 -11.64 18.04
C LEU A 162 13.43 -13.08 18.02
N GLY A 163 14.41 -13.41 17.16
CA GLY A 163 15.06 -14.70 17.09
C GLY A 163 14.26 -15.82 16.44
N TYR A 164 13.22 -15.48 15.66
CA TYR A 164 12.44 -16.47 14.92
C TYR A 164 13.21 -17.03 13.72
N SER A 165 12.96 -18.28 13.38
CA SER A 165 13.43 -18.86 12.12
C SER A 165 12.75 -18.20 10.91
N SER A 166 13.32 -18.38 9.72
CA SER A 166 12.73 -17.86 8.48
C SER A 166 11.33 -18.43 8.19
N ILE A 167 11.08 -19.69 8.58
CA ILE A 167 9.76 -20.31 8.42
C ILE A 167 8.74 -19.70 9.39
N GLU A 168 9.10 -19.56 10.66
CA GLU A 168 8.22 -18.92 11.66
C GLU A 168 7.94 -17.46 11.30
N SER A 169 8.96 -16.72 10.84
CA SER A 169 8.78 -15.36 10.33
C SER A 169 7.78 -15.31 9.17
N ALA A 170 7.89 -16.24 8.20
CA ALA A 170 6.96 -16.34 7.09
C ALA A 170 5.53 -16.68 7.54
N GLN A 171 5.37 -17.53 8.57
CA GLN A 171 4.06 -17.85 9.16
C GLN A 171 3.44 -16.63 9.84
N ILE A 172 4.23 -15.84 10.57
CA ILE A 172 3.77 -14.59 11.19
C ILE A 172 3.35 -13.59 10.11
N LEU A 173 4.14 -13.45 9.04
CA LEU A 173 3.79 -12.58 7.91
C LEU A 173 2.56 -13.06 7.14
N PHE A 174 2.35 -14.39 7.04
CA PHE A 174 1.13 -14.95 6.49
C PHE A 174 -0.09 -14.56 7.32
N LEU A 175 0.00 -14.73 8.64
CA LEU A 175 -1.05 -14.32 9.58
C LEU A 175 -1.28 -12.79 9.51
N PHE A 176 -0.21 -11.99 9.45
CA PHE A 176 -0.26 -10.54 9.31
C PHE A 176 -1.09 -10.11 8.08
N ASN A 177 -0.79 -10.67 6.91
CA ASN A 177 -1.53 -10.38 5.69
C ASN A 177 -2.97 -10.93 5.72
N GLY A 178 -3.17 -12.11 6.33
CA GLY A 178 -4.51 -12.69 6.52
C GLY A 178 -5.42 -11.83 7.39
N VAL A 179 -4.88 -11.31 8.49
CA VAL A 179 -5.62 -10.41 9.39
C VAL A 179 -5.89 -9.07 8.70
N MET A 180 -4.97 -8.54 7.88
CA MET A 180 -5.24 -7.36 7.05
C MET A 180 -6.41 -7.60 6.09
N LEU A 181 -6.47 -8.75 5.43
CA LEU A 181 -7.57 -9.10 4.53
C LEU A 181 -8.92 -9.07 5.28
N LEU A 182 -8.98 -9.67 6.46
CA LEU A 182 -10.16 -9.63 7.33
C LEU A 182 -10.49 -8.20 7.76
N GLY A 183 -9.49 -7.39 8.07
CA GLY A 183 -9.65 -5.98 8.42
C GLY A 183 -10.21 -5.15 7.25
N TYR A 184 -9.78 -5.39 6.02
CA TYR A 184 -10.37 -4.75 4.84
C TYR A 184 -11.83 -5.17 4.62
N ALA A 185 -12.14 -6.46 4.77
CA ALA A 185 -13.51 -6.95 4.69
C ALA A 185 -14.40 -6.32 5.78
N PHE A 186 -13.89 -6.25 7.01
CA PHE A 186 -14.55 -5.57 8.12
C PHE A 186 -14.80 -4.09 7.82
N ASN A 187 -13.80 -3.35 7.35
CA ASN A 187 -13.95 -1.94 7.00
C ASN A 187 -15.00 -1.74 5.91
N THR A 188 -15.04 -2.61 4.89
CA THR A 188 -16.04 -2.55 3.83
C THR A 188 -17.47 -2.71 4.36
N TRP A 189 -17.65 -3.56 5.36
CA TRP A 189 -18.94 -3.77 6.02
C TRP A 189 -19.27 -2.67 7.05
N PHE A 190 -18.27 -2.24 7.84
CA PHE A 190 -18.46 -1.35 9.01
C PHE A 190 -18.62 0.11 8.59
N ILE A 191 -17.75 0.64 7.72
CA ILE A 191 -17.70 2.08 7.42
C ILE A 191 -19.03 2.64 6.88
N PRO A 192 -19.72 2.01 5.90
CA PRO A 192 -21.00 2.54 5.42
C PRO A 192 -22.07 2.59 6.53
N ARG A 193 -22.05 1.64 7.47
CA ARG A 193 -22.97 1.60 8.61
C ARG A 193 -22.67 2.69 9.61
N ALA A 194 -21.40 2.87 9.96
CA ALA A 194 -20.94 3.91 10.87
C ALA A 194 -21.26 5.31 10.32
N ASN A 195 -21.04 5.54 9.03
CA ASN A 195 -21.35 6.81 8.37
C ASN A 195 -22.83 7.12 8.39
N ARG A 196 -23.71 6.12 8.20
CA ARG A 196 -25.18 6.29 8.33
C ARG A 196 -25.61 6.69 9.75
N GLN A 197 -24.84 6.33 10.77
CA GLN A 197 -25.05 6.72 12.16
C GLN A 197 -24.38 8.06 12.52
N GLY A 198 -23.81 8.77 11.54
CA GLY A 198 -23.18 10.07 11.73
C GLY A 198 -21.70 10.03 12.15
N TYR A 199 -21.09 8.84 12.22
CA TYR A 199 -19.65 8.72 12.49
C TYR A 199 -18.82 9.09 11.25
N GLN A 200 -17.88 10.00 11.42
CA GLN A 200 -17.01 10.42 10.31
C GLN A 200 -15.86 9.44 10.11
N THR A 201 -15.63 9.01 8.87
CA THR A 201 -14.50 8.12 8.50
C THR A 201 -13.14 8.67 8.95
N LEU A 202 -12.93 9.99 8.90
CA LEU A 202 -11.70 10.62 9.39
C LEU A 202 -11.44 10.39 10.89
N ASN A 203 -12.48 10.36 11.72
CA ASN A 203 -12.32 10.05 13.15
C ASN A 203 -11.92 8.58 13.36
N TYR A 204 -12.48 7.68 12.57
CA TYR A 204 -12.10 6.27 12.60
C TYR A 204 -10.63 6.07 12.20
N ILE A 205 -10.19 6.71 11.11
CA ILE A 205 -8.78 6.72 10.69
C ILE A 205 -7.87 7.23 11.80
N LYS A 206 -8.26 8.33 12.46
CA LYS A 206 -7.51 8.91 13.59
C LYS A 206 -7.29 7.89 14.71
N TYR A 207 -8.32 7.17 15.12
CA TYR A 207 -8.19 6.15 16.16
C TYR A 207 -7.33 4.97 15.72
N LEU A 208 -7.50 4.46 14.51
CA LEU A 208 -6.68 3.37 13.99
C LEU A 208 -5.20 3.77 13.95
N LEU A 209 -4.88 4.96 13.42
CA LEU A 209 -3.50 5.45 13.37
C LEU A 209 -2.90 5.60 14.78
N GLY A 210 -3.65 6.20 15.71
CA GLY A 210 -3.19 6.37 17.09
C GLY A 210 -2.92 5.03 17.77
N PHE A 211 -3.83 4.06 17.68
CA PHE A 211 -3.63 2.71 18.22
C PHE A 211 -2.46 1.99 17.55
N GLY A 212 -2.29 2.15 16.23
CA GLY A 212 -1.18 1.58 15.49
C GLY A 212 0.17 2.10 15.97
N LEU A 213 0.30 3.42 16.18
CA LEU A 213 1.53 4.03 16.71
C LEU A 213 1.86 3.54 18.13
N VAL A 214 0.85 3.40 18.99
CA VAL A 214 1.04 2.85 20.34
C VAL A 214 1.47 1.38 20.29
N ALA A 215 0.81 0.56 19.48
CA ALA A 215 1.18 -0.85 19.31
C ALA A 215 2.60 -1.00 18.77
N GLN A 216 2.98 -0.16 17.79
CA GLN A 216 4.33 -0.14 17.22
C GLN A 216 5.37 0.31 18.26
N LEU A 217 5.08 1.33 19.08
CA LEU A 217 5.96 1.76 20.16
C LEU A 217 6.24 0.62 21.14
N ILE A 218 5.18 -0.06 21.58
CA ILE A 218 5.31 -1.18 22.52
C ILE A 218 6.08 -2.34 21.85
N ALA A 219 5.80 -2.66 20.59
CA ALA A 219 6.51 -3.72 19.85
C ALA A 219 8.02 -3.44 19.70
N ILE A 220 8.40 -2.18 19.50
CA ILE A 220 9.81 -1.78 19.37
C ILE A 220 10.51 -1.76 20.76
N THR A 221 9.81 -1.37 21.82
CA THR A 221 10.41 -1.27 23.16
C THR A 221 10.44 -2.60 23.90
N TRP A 222 9.41 -3.44 23.73
CA TRP A 222 9.32 -4.77 24.34
C TRP A 222 9.79 -5.84 23.35
N GLN A 223 11.08 -6.08 23.29
CA GLN A 223 11.71 -7.05 22.39
C GLN A 223 11.61 -8.48 22.94
N ILE A 224 10.45 -8.89 23.40
CA ILE A 224 10.14 -10.28 23.79
C ILE A 224 9.53 -11.02 22.61
N GLN A 225 9.72 -12.34 22.56
CA GLN A 225 9.19 -13.16 21.46
C GLN A 225 7.69 -12.90 21.21
N LEU A 226 6.89 -12.79 22.26
CA LEU A 226 5.44 -12.57 22.14
C LEU A 226 5.05 -11.23 21.53
N SER A 227 5.99 -10.28 21.37
CA SER A 227 5.71 -8.96 20.79
C SER A 227 5.27 -9.00 19.32
N TRP A 228 5.41 -10.13 18.62
CA TRP A 228 4.84 -10.29 17.27
C TRP A 228 3.33 -10.05 17.22
N ILE A 229 2.60 -10.27 18.32
CA ILE A 229 1.17 -9.98 18.41
C ILE A 229 0.88 -8.49 18.20
N LEU A 230 1.76 -7.61 18.66
CA LEU A 230 1.62 -6.17 18.47
C LEU A 230 1.79 -5.75 17.00
N TRP A 231 2.59 -6.50 16.25
CA TRP A 231 2.67 -6.32 14.79
C TRP A 231 1.37 -6.76 14.09
N ILE A 232 0.68 -7.79 14.60
CA ILE A 232 -0.67 -8.14 14.11
C ILE A 232 -1.68 -7.03 14.43
N VAL A 233 -1.60 -6.42 15.61
CA VAL A 233 -2.42 -5.22 15.93
C VAL A 233 -2.12 -4.08 14.97
N LEU A 234 -0.84 -3.85 14.62
CA LEU A 234 -0.45 -2.87 13.61
C LEU A 234 -1.06 -3.21 12.25
N ALA A 235 -1.10 -4.48 11.85
CA ALA A 235 -1.72 -4.93 10.61
C ALA A 235 -3.21 -4.55 10.54
N ILE A 236 -3.95 -4.77 11.63
CA ILE A 236 -5.37 -4.40 11.72
C ILE A 236 -5.53 -2.88 11.57
N THR A 237 -4.76 -2.11 12.33
CA THR A 237 -4.87 -0.64 12.35
C THR A 237 -4.45 -0.02 11.03
N ALA A 238 -3.48 -0.62 10.36
CA ALA A 238 -2.99 -0.17 9.05
C ALA A 238 -4.04 -0.29 7.93
N THR A 239 -5.09 -1.09 8.10
CA THR A 239 -6.21 -1.13 7.15
C THR A 239 -6.92 0.22 7.00
N GLY A 240 -6.76 1.12 7.98
CA GLY A 240 -7.20 2.50 7.91
C GLY A 240 -6.51 3.36 6.84
N HIS A 241 -5.32 2.97 6.36
CA HIS A 241 -4.60 3.72 5.33
C HIS A 241 -5.36 3.76 3.99
N ILE A 242 -6.02 2.66 3.59
CA ILE A 242 -6.86 2.63 2.39
C ILE A 242 -8.05 3.57 2.52
N LEU A 243 -8.63 3.68 3.72
CA LEU A 243 -9.70 4.64 3.98
C LEU A 243 -9.21 6.08 3.82
N GLY A 244 -7.97 6.38 4.23
CA GLY A 244 -7.32 7.66 4.01
C GLY A 244 -7.22 8.00 2.51
N GLN A 245 -6.78 7.06 1.70
CA GLN A 245 -6.72 7.21 0.24
C GLN A 245 -8.12 7.44 -0.36
N SER A 246 -9.10 6.65 0.04
CA SER A 246 -10.50 6.81 -0.40
C SER A 246 -11.04 8.18 -0.02
N THR A 247 -10.74 8.67 1.19
CA THR A 247 -11.18 9.99 1.66
C THR A 247 -10.57 11.13 0.83
N VAL A 248 -9.31 10.99 0.40
CA VAL A 248 -8.67 11.95 -0.52
C VAL A 248 -9.41 11.96 -1.86
N ILE A 249 -9.70 10.80 -2.43
CA ILE A 249 -10.39 10.70 -3.72
C ILE A 249 -11.76 11.40 -3.68
N THR A 250 -12.53 11.15 -2.61
CA THR A 250 -13.89 11.69 -2.45
C THR A 250 -13.93 13.17 -2.07
N ALA A 251 -12.80 13.76 -1.67
CA ALA A 251 -12.70 15.20 -1.38
C ALA A 251 -12.58 16.08 -2.63
N PHE A 252 -12.42 15.48 -3.81
CA PHE A 252 -12.33 16.19 -5.07
C PHE A 252 -13.53 15.89 -5.98
N PRO A 253 -13.94 16.85 -6.83
CA PRO A 253 -14.97 16.60 -7.85
C PRO A 253 -14.63 15.38 -8.71
N SER A 254 -15.64 14.66 -9.18
CA SER A 254 -15.50 13.39 -9.93
C SER A 254 -14.54 13.50 -11.12
N ARG A 255 -14.51 14.66 -11.79
CA ARG A 255 -13.59 14.95 -12.90
C ARG A 255 -12.13 14.92 -12.48
N ASN A 256 -11.80 15.37 -11.27
CA ASN A 256 -10.44 15.51 -10.74
C ASN A 256 -10.05 14.37 -9.77
N ALA A 257 -11.01 13.53 -9.39
CA ALA A 257 -10.80 12.42 -8.46
C ALA A 257 -9.71 11.44 -8.93
N GLY A 258 -9.63 11.19 -10.23
CA GLY A 258 -8.59 10.35 -10.82
C GLY A 258 -7.20 10.95 -10.65
N LEU A 259 -7.04 12.24 -10.91
CA LEU A 259 -5.77 12.95 -10.77
C LEU A 259 -5.34 13.02 -9.29
N ALA A 260 -6.28 13.31 -8.38
CA ALA A 260 -6.03 13.32 -6.93
C ALA A 260 -5.61 11.91 -6.42
N SER A 261 -6.30 10.88 -6.88
CA SER A 261 -5.98 9.47 -6.56
C SER A 261 -4.56 9.10 -7.01
N THR A 262 -4.22 9.40 -8.26
CA THR A 262 -2.89 9.09 -8.82
C THR A 262 -1.80 9.87 -8.10
N SER A 263 -2.02 11.15 -7.83
CA SER A 263 -1.07 11.99 -7.09
C SER A 263 -0.82 11.46 -5.67
N TYR A 264 -1.88 11.09 -4.95
CA TYR A 264 -1.75 10.55 -3.60
C TYR A 264 -1.07 9.17 -3.60
N ASN A 265 -1.42 8.30 -4.54
CA ASN A 265 -0.81 6.98 -4.70
C ASN A 265 0.69 7.09 -5.04
N LEU A 266 1.08 8.03 -5.90
CA LEU A 266 2.49 8.32 -6.19
C LEU A 266 3.26 8.65 -4.90
N LEU A 267 2.69 9.50 -4.04
CA LEU A 267 3.32 9.88 -2.77
C LEU A 267 3.49 8.71 -1.81
N ILE A 268 2.52 7.77 -1.77
CA ILE A 268 2.62 6.54 -0.99
C ILE A 268 3.83 5.70 -1.44
N PHE A 269 4.00 5.50 -2.76
CA PHE A 269 5.12 4.74 -3.29
C PHE A 269 6.46 5.45 -3.13
N VAL A 270 6.50 6.78 -3.27
CA VAL A 270 7.69 7.58 -2.96
C VAL A 270 8.07 7.40 -1.48
N GLY A 271 7.10 7.46 -0.58
CA GLY A 271 7.31 7.19 0.84
C GLY A 271 7.83 5.76 1.08
N ALA A 272 7.20 4.76 0.46
CA ALA A 272 7.65 3.37 0.58
C ALA A 272 9.11 3.21 0.14
N PHE A 273 9.50 3.78 -1.01
CA PHE A 273 10.87 3.74 -1.50
C PHE A 273 11.84 4.42 -0.53
N ILE A 274 11.51 5.63 -0.07
CA ILE A 274 12.35 6.38 0.87
C ILE A 274 12.57 5.57 2.15
N PHE A 275 11.51 5.03 2.75
CA PHE A 275 11.61 4.30 4.01
C PHE A 275 12.18 2.90 3.87
N GLN A 276 11.98 2.20 2.75
CA GLN A 276 12.67 0.94 2.49
C GLN A 276 14.18 1.12 2.50
N TRP A 277 14.65 2.17 1.84
CA TRP A 277 16.08 2.45 1.71
C TRP A 277 16.68 3.08 2.97
N SER A 278 16.03 4.11 3.55
CA SER A 278 16.55 4.84 4.70
C SER A 278 16.61 4.01 5.98
N ILE A 279 15.65 3.10 6.19
CA ILE A 279 15.68 2.15 7.31
C ILE A 279 16.92 1.23 7.18
N GLY A 280 17.18 0.67 6.00
CA GLY A 280 18.36 -0.18 5.76
C GLY A 280 19.67 0.57 6.00
N TRP A 281 19.79 1.74 5.38
CA TRP A 281 20.96 2.58 5.56
C TRP A 281 21.18 2.97 7.04
N GLY A 282 20.08 3.27 7.77
CA GLY A 282 20.14 3.58 9.18
C GLY A 282 20.62 2.39 10.03
N ILE A 283 20.15 1.17 9.75
CA ILE A 283 20.58 -0.05 10.42
C ILE A 283 22.08 -0.31 10.16
N ASP A 284 22.53 -0.15 8.92
CA ASP A 284 23.94 -0.32 8.56
C ASP A 284 24.82 0.72 9.27
N LEU A 285 24.36 1.97 9.34
CA LEU A 285 25.07 3.05 10.04
C LEU A 285 25.22 2.77 11.55
N MET A 286 24.13 2.33 12.21
CA MET A 286 24.17 1.97 13.63
C MET A 286 25.09 0.75 13.87
N SER A 287 25.03 -0.24 13.00
CA SER A 287 25.90 -1.42 13.07
C SER A 287 27.38 -1.04 12.90
N ALA A 288 27.68 -0.10 12.01
CA ALA A 288 29.04 0.42 11.83
C ALA A 288 29.57 1.19 13.07
N GLN A 289 28.65 1.74 13.87
CA GLN A 289 28.98 2.37 15.16
C GLN A 289 29.14 1.36 16.32
N GLY A 290 29.02 0.05 16.06
CA GLY A 290 29.21 -1.00 17.06
C GLY A 290 27.94 -1.46 17.77
N PHE A 291 26.73 -0.97 17.35
CA PHE A 291 25.48 -1.49 17.90
C PHE A 291 25.21 -2.91 17.39
N GLY A 292 24.75 -3.78 18.29
CA GLY A 292 24.22 -5.09 17.88
C GLY A 292 23.00 -4.93 16.97
N LYS A 293 22.75 -5.94 16.10
CA LYS A 293 21.60 -5.88 15.17
C LYS A 293 20.27 -5.53 15.85
N PRO A 294 19.86 -6.16 16.97
CA PRO A 294 18.61 -5.82 17.63
C PRO A 294 18.51 -4.33 18.05
N ASP A 295 19.61 -3.80 18.58
CA ASP A 295 19.65 -2.39 19.01
C ASP A 295 19.67 -1.44 17.82
N ALA A 296 20.38 -1.77 16.74
CA ALA A 296 20.36 -0.99 15.50
C ALA A 296 18.95 -0.89 14.91
N PHE A 297 18.23 -2.01 14.81
CA PHE A 297 16.83 -2.03 14.40
C PHE A 297 15.95 -1.17 15.31
N ARG A 298 16.10 -1.34 16.63
CA ARG A 298 15.33 -0.58 17.62
C ARG A 298 15.51 0.93 17.45
N GLN A 299 16.73 1.42 17.37
CA GLN A 299 17.01 2.85 17.22
C GLN A 299 16.40 3.42 15.95
N VAL A 300 16.61 2.74 14.82
CA VAL A 300 16.09 3.19 13.53
C VAL A 300 14.56 3.17 13.50
N PHE A 301 13.93 2.13 14.08
CA PHE A 301 12.48 2.05 14.15
C PHE A 301 11.87 3.08 15.10
N LEU A 302 12.56 3.48 16.16
CA LEU A 302 12.15 4.58 17.03
C LEU A 302 12.20 5.93 16.29
N VAL A 303 13.24 6.19 15.51
CA VAL A 303 13.33 7.39 14.66
C VAL A 303 12.18 7.39 13.63
N PHE A 304 11.94 6.27 12.98
CA PHE A 304 10.84 6.14 12.02
C PHE A 304 9.48 6.36 12.70
N LEU A 305 9.25 5.78 13.88
CA LEU A 305 8.03 5.98 14.66
C LEU A 305 7.84 7.45 15.06
N ALA A 306 8.93 8.16 15.41
CA ALA A 306 8.86 9.60 15.71
C ALA A 306 8.39 10.40 14.49
N LEU A 307 8.88 10.07 13.27
CA LEU A 307 8.40 10.69 12.03
C LEU A 307 6.92 10.39 11.78
N GLN A 308 6.48 9.14 12.02
CA GLN A 308 5.06 8.77 11.91
C GLN A 308 4.20 9.55 12.93
N ALA A 309 4.67 9.69 14.16
CA ALA A 309 3.97 10.47 15.20
C ALA A 309 3.88 11.96 14.84
N MET A 310 4.96 12.56 14.31
CA MET A 310 4.92 13.94 13.80
C MET A 310 3.92 14.11 12.66
N SER A 311 3.89 13.17 11.73
CA SER A 311 2.90 13.15 10.66
C SER A 311 1.46 13.04 11.19
N PHE A 312 1.25 12.22 12.22
CA PHE A 312 -0.05 12.09 12.88
C PHE A 312 -0.45 13.37 13.62
N ILE A 313 0.48 14.03 14.31
CA ILE A 313 0.27 15.34 14.95
C ILE A 313 -0.12 16.38 13.88
N TRP A 314 0.59 16.45 12.77
CA TRP A 314 0.23 17.30 11.64
C TRP A 314 -1.21 17.06 11.19
N PHE A 315 -1.61 15.81 10.97
CA PHE A 315 -2.97 15.45 10.57
C PHE A 315 -4.03 15.90 11.57
N LEU A 316 -3.72 15.85 12.88
CA LEU A 316 -4.66 16.27 13.93
C LEU A 316 -4.87 17.78 13.96
N TYR A 317 -3.79 18.54 13.86
CA TYR A 317 -3.77 19.99 14.10
C TYR A 317 -3.79 20.83 12.82
N TYR A 318 -3.56 20.26 11.66
CA TYR A 318 -3.64 21.02 10.41
C TYR A 318 -5.04 21.63 10.27
N PRO A 319 -5.14 22.94 9.90
CA PRO A 319 -6.42 23.65 9.84
C PRO A 319 -7.44 22.88 8.99
N LYS A 320 -8.63 22.65 9.55
CA LYS A 320 -9.73 22.04 8.81
C LYS A 320 -10.12 23.00 7.70
N PRO A 321 -10.23 22.56 6.43
CA PRO A 321 -10.78 23.42 5.39
C PRO A 321 -12.16 23.90 5.83
N LEU A 322 -12.40 25.19 5.70
CA LEU A 322 -13.70 25.80 6.00
C LEU A 322 -14.79 25.04 5.22
N LYS A 323 -15.90 24.71 5.88
CA LYS A 323 -17.01 23.89 5.35
C LYS A 323 -17.64 24.43 4.05
N HIS A 324 -17.26 25.62 3.60
CA HIS A 324 -17.84 26.29 2.44
C HIS A 324 -17.51 25.65 1.07
N HIS A 325 -16.53 24.76 0.98
CA HIS A 325 -16.23 24.06 -0.28
C HIS A 325 -16.86 22.67 -0.42
N LEU A 326 -17.47 22.13 0.63
CA LEU A 326 -18.15 20.82 0.60
C LEU A 326 -19.69 20.95 0.49
N ALA A 327 -20.25 22.17 0.54
CA ALA A 327 -21.67 22.42 0.50
C ALA A 327 -22.19 22.89 -0.88
N ALA A 328 -21.33 22.89 -1.90
CA ALA A 328 -21.67 23.25 -3.28
C ALA A 328 -21.63 22.03 -4.21
N GLN A 329 -22.09 20.88 -3.69
CA GLN A 329 -22.35 19.68 -4.50
C GLN A 329 -23.69 19.07 -4.10
#